data_7f3078cdb14304dfab486c6dc6b58f20
#
_entry.id   7f3078cdb14304dfab486c6dc6b58f20
#
_cell.length_a   1.000
_cell.length_b   1.000
_cell.length_c   1.000
_cell.angle_alpha   90.00
_cell.angle_beta   90.00
_cell.angle_gamma   90.00
#
_symmetry.space_group_name_H-M   'P 1'
#
loop_
_entity.id
_entity.type
_entity.pdbx_description
1 polymer ?
#
loop_
_entity_poly.entity_id
_entity_poly.type
_entity_poly.pdbx_seq_one_letter_code
_entity_poly.pdbx_strand_id
1 'polypeptide(L)'
;MLSAVDSQTGMNDTNPEKLTTIEQAFEILELIHTNNGEKPSDIADSMDVSSSTAHRYLNTLVEKGYLVKEDGVYYLALKFLTLGERARTRKNVYTSAEEYADMLAEESGCRSTFIVEENLQGIYLYTSAGSHSVWTQSTIGKRIPLHATAGGKAILASLSDDKVARIIDQGLERKTSSTITSASTLREQLTTIRDRGYAFNREEQIQGVNAVGAPVTDNSGEVIGAFSVSGPSNRLNGDRFTSELPQILLGITNEYELRITLS
;
A
#
# COMPACT_ATOMS: atom_id res chain seq x y z
N MET A 1 63.83 -3.52 1.22
CA MET A 1 63.20 -2.55 2.08
C MET A 1 62.36 -1.63 1.22
N LEU A 2 61.09 -1.81 1.13
CA LEU A 2 60.11 -0.83 0.65
C LEU A 2 58.76 -1.29 1.23
N SER A 3 58.23 -0.46 2.13
CA SER A 3 57.05 -0.69 2.92
C SER A 3 55.78 -0.57 2.07
N ALA A 4 54.88 -1.52 2.24
CA ALA A 4 53.49 -1.45 1.78
C ALA A 4 52.74 -0.40 2.63
N VAL A 5 52.13 0.55 1.96
CA VAL A 5 51.17 1.50 2.54
C VAL A 5 49.77 0.90 2.35
N ASP A 6 49.19 0.44 3.46
CA ASP A 6 47.78 0.08 3.55
C ASP A 6 46.92 1.36 3.42
N SER A 7 46.23 1.50 2.32
CA SER A 7 45.15 2.47 2.14
C SER A 7 43.81 1.79 2.51
N GLN A 8 43.45 1.83 3.77
CA GLN A 8 42.09 1.61 4.23
C GLN A 8 41.23 2.82 3.79
N THR A 9 40.50 2.66 2.71
CA THR A 9 39.40 3.56 2.34
C THR A 9 38.21 3.19 3.21
N GLY A 10 38.04 3.87 4.34
CA GLY A 10 36.83 3.79 5.12
C GLY A 10 35.65 4.31 4.29
N MET A 11 34.71 3.42 3.94
CA MET A 11 33.38 3.82 3.52
C MET A 11 32.72 4.49 4.74
N ASN A 12 32.69 5.82 4.72
CA ASN A 12 31.82 6.59 5.60
C ASN A 12 30.39 6.31 5.20
N ASP A 13 29.75 5.43 5.94
CA ASP A 13 28.30 5.23 5.94
C ASP A 13 27.69 6.47 6.61
N THR A 14 27.57 7.57 5.86
CA THR A 14 26.86 8.78 6.29
C THR A 14 25.36 8.48 6.20
N ASN A 15 24.81 7.85 7.24
CA ASN A 15 23.37 7.90 7.49
C ASN A 15 23.00 9.40 7.55
N PRO A 16 22.14 9.92 6.65
CA PRO A 16 21.81 11.33 6.65
C PRO A 16 21.27 11.72 8.01
N GLU A 17 21.83 12.78 8.60
CA GLU A 17 21.46 13.28 9.91
C GLU A 17 19.97 13.64 9.92
N LYS A 18 19.17 12.88 10.66
CA LYS A 18 17.72 13.05 10.71
C LYS A 18 17.38 14.23 11.64
N LEU A 19 16.38 15.01 11.25
CA LEU A 19 15.89 16.12 12.06
C LEU A 19 14.85 15.59 13.07
N THR A 20 15.28 15.33 14.29
CA THR A 20 14.47 14.78 15.38
C THR A 20 13.16 15.54 15.60
N THR A 21 13.17 16.86 15.47
CA THR A 21 11.96 17.70 15.59
C THR A 21 10.90 17.34 14.53
N ILE A 22 11.33 17.03 13.30
CA ILE A 22 10.41 16.65 12.24
C ILE A 22 9.88 15.23 12.49
N GLU A 23 10.76 14.30 12.89
CA GLU A 23 10.33 12.92 13.23
C GLU A 23 9.29 12.96 14.33
N GLN A 24 9.53 13.67 15.43
CA GLN A 24 8.58 13.81 16.54
C GLN A 24 7.24 14.44 16.11
N ALA A 25 7.26 15.41 15.20
CA ALA A 25 6.01 16.00 14.70
C ALA A 25 5.17 14.96 13.91
N PHE A 26 5.81 14.13 13.11
CA PHE A 26 5.11 13.04 12.40
C PHE A 26 4.65 11.93 13.36
N GLU A 27 5.43 11.55 14.35
CA GLU A 27 5.05 10.59 15.38
C GLU A 27 3.78 11.02 16.12
N ILE A 28 3.65 12.31 16.45
CA ILE A 28 2.44 12.89 17.06
C ILE A 28 1.23 12.70 16.12
N LEU A 29 1.38 12.99 14.82
CA LEU A 29 0.30 12.83 13.85
C LEU A 29 -0.13 11.37 13.72
N GLU A 30 0.82 10.43 13.69
CA GLU A 30 0.53 8.99 13.64
C GLU A 30 -0.14 8.48 14.93
N LEU A 31 0.27 8.98 16.09
CA LEU A 31 -0.35 8.64 17.37
C LEU A 31 -1.82 9.11 17.41
N ILE A 32 -2.07 10.38 17.03
CA ILE A 32 -3.42 10.95 16.95
C ILE A 32 -4.28 10.21 15.91
N HIS A 33 -3.69 9.80 14.77
CA HIS A 33 -4.38 9.00 13.75
C HIS A 33 -4.79 7.62 14.29
N THR A 34 -3.87 6.93 14.95
CA THR A 34 -4.09 5.56 15.45
C THR A 34 -5.17 5.50 16.52
N ASN A 35 -5.19 6.49 17.42
CA ASN A 35 -6.09 6.52 18.57
C ASN A 35 -7.37 7.33 18.31
N ASN A 36 -7.52 7.88 17.09
CA ASN A 36 -8.66 8.71 16.70
C ASN A 36 -8.86 9.92 17.64
N GLY A 37 -7.75 10.59 17.97
CA GLY A 37 -7.68 11.74 18.87
C GLY A 37 -6.86 11.45 20.13
N GLU A 38 -6.13 12.47 20.63
CA GLU A 38 -5.26 12.34 21.80
C GLU A 38 -5.24 13.60 22.67
N LYS A 39 -5.02 13.41 23.98
CA LYS A 39 -4.78 14.50 24.92
C LYS A 39 -3.28 14.85 24.99
N PRO A 40 -2.94 16.11 25.35
CA PRO A 40 -1.54 16.49 25.52
C PRO A 40 -0.74 15.66 26.54
N SER A 41 -1.40 15.18 27.60
CA SER A 41 -0.79 14.31 28.61
C SER A 41 -0.36 12.98 28.00
N ASP A 42 -1.27 12.36 27.22
CA ASP A 42 -1.07 11.01 26.68
C ASP A 42 0.01 11.05 25.58
N ILE A 43 0.09 12.16 24.81
CA ILE A 43 1.17 12.42 23.86
C ILE A 43 2.51 12.59 24.58
N ALA A 44 2.55 13.39 25.68
CA ALA A 44 3.77 13.59 26.44
C ALA A 44 4.31 12.28 27.00
N ASP A 45 3.44 11.46 27.57
CA ASP A 45 3.78 10.14 28.13
C ASP A 45 4.23 9.17 27.05
N SER A 46 3.52 9.09 25.91
CA SER A 46 3.85 8.16 24.82
C SER A 46 5.15 8.46 24.11
N MET A 47 5.55 9.74 24.07
CA MET A 47 6.77 10.21 23.40
C MET A 47 7.94 10.45 24.34
N ASP A 48 7.77 10.22 25.64
CA ASP A 48 8.77 10.51 26.68
C ASP A 48 9.32 11.95 26.61
N VAL A 49 8.39 12.92 26.45
CA VAL A 49 8.73 14.35 26.41
C VAL A 49 8.04 15.12 27.52
N SER A 50 8.56 16.30 27.86
CA SER A 50 7.89 17.16 28.83
C SER A 50 6.52 17.67 28.29
N SER A 51 5.55 17.86 29.19
CA SER A 51 4.24 18.44 28.85
C SER A 51 4.38 19.77 28.07
N SER A 52 5.37 20.61 28.43
CA SER A 52 5.63 21.86 27.72
C SER A 52 6.11 21.64 26.29
N THR A 53 6.89 20.57 26.05
CA THR A 53 7.37 20.19 24.71
C THR A 53 6.19 19.66 23.88
N ALA A 54 5.37 18.75 24.40
CA ALA A 54 4.16 18.27 23.72
C ALA A 54 3.23 19.43 23.33
N HIS A 55 2.98 20.37 24.25
CA HIS A 55 2.16 21.55 23.94
C HIS A 55 2.77 22.42 22.81
N ARG A 56 4.08 22.59 22.74
CA ARG A 56 4.72 23.35 21.65
C ARG A 56 4.49 22.71 20.29
N TYR A 57 4.63 21.38 20.17
CA TYR A 57 4.32 20.65 18.94
C TYR A 57 2.86 20.80 18.56
N LEU A 58 1.94 20.51 19.49
CA LEU A 58 0.51 20.58 19.26
C LEU A 58 0.07 21.98 18.82
N ASN A 59 0.52 23.03 19.49
CA ASN A 59 0.20 24.41 19.12
C ASN A 59 0.72 24.76 17.71
N THR A 60 1.93 24.33 17.38
CA THR A 60 2.51 24.54 16.04
C THR A 60 1.68 23.81 14.97
N LEU A 61 1.29 22.55 15.21
CA LEU A 61 0.49 21.79 14.27
C LEU A 61 -0.92 22.36 14.10
N VAL A 62 -1.53 22.88 15.16
CA VAL A 62 -2.82 23.60 15.10
C VAL A 62 -2.66 24.91 14.32
N GLU A 63 -1.65 25.73 14.62
CA GLU A 63 -1.38 26.98 13.89
C GLU A 63 -1.17 26.75 12.39
N LYS A 64 -0.50 25.65 12.03
CA LYS A 64 -0.30 25.25 10.62
C LYS A 64 -1.52 24.57 10.02
N GLY A 65 -2.59 24.32 10.78
CA GLY A 65 -3.83 23.72 10.33
C GLY A 65 -3.77 22.22 10.07
N TYR A 66 -2.80 21.51 10.68
CA TYR A 66 -2.70 20.04 10.61
C TYR A 66 -3.47 19.35 11.72
N LEU A 67 -3.72 20.04 12.83
CA LEU A 67 -4.57 19.56 13.93
C LEU A 67 -5.70 20.55 14.21
N VAL A 68 -6.78 20.02 14.78
CA VAL A 68 -7.85 20.79 15.44
C VAL A 68 -7.93 20.35 16.89
N LYS A 69 -8.40 21.27 17.77
CA LYS A 69 -8.59 20.98 19.18
C LYS A 69 -10.07 21.11 19.54
N GLU A 70 -10.65 20.04 20.09
CA GLU A 70 -12.03 19.97 20.52
C GLU A 70 -12.07 19.37 21.93
N ASP A 71 -12.67 20.07 22.90
CA ASP A 71 -12.83 19.63 24.29
C ASP A 71 -11.54 19.11 24.97
N GLY A 72 -10.39 19.72 24.62
CA GLY A 72 -9.09 19.34 25.18
C GLY A 72 -8.40 18.17 24.48
N VAL A 73 -9.03 17.54 23.49
CA VAL A 73 -8.49 16.49 22.65
C VAL A 73 -8.04 17.08 21.30
N TYR A 74 -6.95 16.56 20.75
CA TYR A 74 -6.43 16.98 19.46
C TYR A 74 -6.74 15.90 18.41
N TYR A 75 -7.23 16.34 17.24
CA TYR A 75 -7.60 15.49 16.10
C TYR A 75 -6.87 15.92 14.84
N LEU A 76 -6.74 15.02 13.85
CA LEU A 76 -6.27 15.39 12.53
C LEU A 76 -7.23 16.37 11.86
N ALA A 77 -6.70 17.46 11.31
CA ALA A 77 -7.49 18.45 10.58
C ALA A 77 -7.86 17.98 9.17
N LEU A 78 -8.98 18.46 8.60
CA LEU A 78 -9.42 18.15 7.25
C LEU A 78 -8.44 18.61 6.14
N LYS A 79 -7.41 19.40 6.47
CA LYS A 79 -6.31 19.75 5.56
C LYS A 79 -5.63 18.52 4.95
N PHE A 80 -5.58 17.40 5.67
CA PHE A 80 -5.03 16.13 5.16
C PHE A 80 -5.80 15.60 3.95
N LEU A 81 -7.11 15.86 3.83
CA LEU A 81 -7.88 15.48 2.65
C LEU A 81 -7.37 16.19 1.39
N THR A 82 -7.07 17.50 1.48
CA THR A 82 -6.52 18.25 0.34
C THR A 82 -5.15 17.72 -0.08
N LEU A 83 -4.28 17.40 0.88
CA LEU A 83 -2.95 16.86 0.60
C LEU A 83 -3.04 15.44 0.03
N GLY A 84 -3.89 14.59 0.61
CA GLY A 84 -4.12 13.23 0.15
C GLY A 84 -4.71 13.20 -1.26
N GLU A 85 -5.70 14.05 -1.54
CA GLU A 85 -6.29 14.15 -2.88
C GLU A 85 -5.25 14.59 -3.92
N ARG A 86 -4.41 15.57 -3.59
CA ARG A 86 -3.33 16.00 -4.48
C ARG A 86 -2.29 14.91 -4.71
N ALA A 87 -1.97 14.11 -3.69
CA ALA A 87 -1.08 12.96 -3.83
C ALA A 87 -1.70 11.88 -4.72
N ARG A 88 -2.99 11.57 -4.52
CA ARG A 88 -3.75 10.56 -5.26
C ARG A 88 -3.88 10.91 -6.75
N THR A 89 -4.14 12.19 -7.06
CA THR A 89 -4.38 12.68 -8.44
C THR A 89 -3.12 13.21 -9.13
N ARG A 90 -1.92 12.97 -8.58
CA ARG A 90 -0.65 13.51 -9.13
C ARG A 90 -0.30 12.99 -10.52
N LYS A 91 -0.83 11.83 -10.91
CA LYS A 91 -0.67 11.23 -12.24
C LYS A 91 -2.06 11.01 -12.87
N ASN A 92 -2.21 11.37 -14.15
CA ASN A 92 -3.47 11.16 -14.87
C ASN A 92 -3.90 9.69 -14.88
N VAL A 93 -2.95 8.78 -15.02
CA VAL A 93 -3.19 7.32 -14.94
C VAL A 93 -3.74 6.88 -13.59
N TYR A 94 -3.46 7.57 -12.51
CA TYR A 94 -4.07 7.27 -11.21
C TYR A 94 -5.54 7.71 -11.18
N THR A 95 -5.82 8.93 -11.65
CA THR A 95 -7.19 9.48 -11.64
C THR A 95 -8.16 8.64 -12.46
N SER A 96 -7.74 8.20 -13.66
CA SER A 96 -8.61 7.39 -14.53
C SER A 96 -8.85 5.96 -14.01
N ALA A 97 -8.04 5.45 -13.09
CA ALA A 97 -8.22 4.12 -12.51
C ALA A 97 -9.48 4.01 -11.64
N GLU A 98 -10.02 5.12 -11.12
CA GLU A 98 -11.22 5.13 -10.28
C GLU A 98 -12.44 4.56 -11.03
N GLU A 99 -12.70 5.03 -12.24
CA GLU A 99 -13.79 4.57 -13.12
C GLU A 99 -13.70 3.05 -13.37
N TYR A 100 -12.49 2.54 -13.62
CA TYR A 100 -12.27 1.11 -13.89
C TYR A 100 -12.37 0.25 -12.62
N ALA A 101 -12.02 0.80 -11.47
CA ALA A 101 -12.26 0.15 -10.19
C ALA A 101 -13.77 0.01 -9.91
N ASP A 102 -14.57 1.03 -10.26
CA ASP A 102 -16.03 1.00 -10.13
C ASP A 102 -16.65 -0.01 -11.09
N MET A 103 -16.27 -0.01 -12.38
CA MET A 103 -16.71 -0.99 -13.37
C MET A 103 -16.40 -2.42 -12.91
N LEU A 104 -15.19 -2.66 -12.41
CA LEU A 104 -14.77 -3.97 -11.91
C LEU A 104 -15.58 -4.40 -10.69
N ALA A 105 -15.95 -3.48 -9.81
CA ALA A 105 -16.81 -3.77 -8.66
C ALA A 105 -18.23 -4.13 -9.10
N GLU A 106 -18.78 -3.44 -10.08
CA GLU A 106 -20.11 -3.67 -10.63
C GLU A 106 -20.18 -5.02 -11.34
N GLU A 107 -19.28 -5.31 -12.29
CA GLU A 107 -19.28 -6.53 -13.07
C GLU A 107 -18.99 -7.78 -12.24
N SER A 108 -18.04 -7.70 -11.32
CA SER A 108 -17.70 -8.83 -10.44
C SER A 108 -18.70 -9.02 -9.30
N GLY A 109 -19.45 -7.97 -8.92
CA GLY A 109 -20.25 -7.93 -7.71
C GLY A 109 -19.41 -7.97 -6.42
N CYS A 110 -18.08 -7.93 -6.53
CA CYS A 110 -17.13 -8.05 -5.44
C CYS A 110 -16.58 -6.68 -5.02
N ARG A 111 -15.74 -6.65 -3.98
CA ARG A 111 -14.93 -5.48 -3.71
C ARG A 111 -13.79 -5.40 -4.71
N SER A 112 -13.67 -4.27 -5.36
CA SER A 112 -12.55 -3.94 -6.23
C SER A 112 -11.59 -2.95 -5.56
N THR A 113 -10.32 -3.01 -5.95
CA THR A 113 -9.29 -2.07 -5.51
C THR A 113 -8.32 -1.79 -6.65
N PHE A 114 -7.81 -0.56 -6.70
CA PHE A 114 -6.61 -0.24 -7.46
C PHE A 114 -5.47 0.05 -6.49
N ILE A 115 -4.37 -0.66 -6.67
CA ILE A 115 -3.19 -0.66 -5.78
C ILE A 115 -2.00 -0.14 -6.57
N VAL A 116 -1.20 0.73 -5.98
CA VAL A 116 0.09 1.17 -6.53
C VAL A 116 1.22 0.79 -5.59
N GLU A 117 2.43 0.68 -6.12
CA GLU A 117 3.63 0.49 -5.30
C GLU A 117 4.28 1.83 -4.99
N GLU A 118 4.56 2.07 -3.73
CA GLU A 118 5.34 3.21 -3.25
C GLU A 118 6.20 2.80 -2.05
N ASN A 119 7.50 3.08 -2.13
CA ASN A 119 8.47 2.75 -1.07
C ASN A 119 8.44 1.28 -0.64
N LEU A 120 8.40 0.37 -1.62
CA LEU A 120 8.39 -1.09 -1.45
C LEU A 120 7.14 -1.65 -0.76
N GLN A 121 6.08 -0.87 -0.68
CA GLN A 121 4.77 -1.26 -0.13
C GLN A 121 3.66 -1.01 -1.15
N GLY A 122 2.55 -1.72 -1.01
CA GLY A 122 1.34 -1.43 -1.76
C GLY A 122 0.52 -0.34 -1.06
N ILE A 123 -0.10 0.55 -1.83
CA ILE A 123 -1.03 1.57 -1.34
C ILE A 123 -2.37 1.36 -2.02
N TYR A 124 -3.45 1.24 -1.26
CA TYR A 124 -4.80 1.30 -1.82
C TYR A 124 -5.10 2.72 -2.31
N LEU A 125 -5.11 2.91 -3.63
CA LEU A 125 -5.39 4.22 -4.22
C LEU A 125 -6.90 4.42 -4.42
N TYR A 126 -7.59 3.36 -4.82
CA TYR A 126 -9.05 3.32 -4.94
C TYR A 126 -9.61 2.02 -4.36
N THR A 127 -10.84 2.10 -3.88
CA THR A 127 -11.61 0.94 -3.43
C THR A 127 -13.08 1.17 -3.77
N SER A 128 -13.70 0.22 -4.42
CA SER A 128 -15.11 0.24 -4.75
C SER A 128 -15.81 -1.03 -4.26
N ALA A 129 -17.09 -0.92 -3.96
CA ALA A 129 -17.88 -2.00 -3.36
C ALA A 129 -18.96 -2.47 -4.32
N GLY A 130 -18.85 -3.69 -4.83
CA GLY A 130 -19.90 -4.33 -5.59
C GLY A 130 -21.08 -4.77 -4.70
N SER A 131 -22.18 -5.20 -5.34
CA SER A 131 -23.45 -5.55 -4.69
C SER A 131 -23.35 -6.68 -3.64
N HIS A 132 -22.33 -7.52 -3.74
CA HIS A 132 -22.09 -8.64 -2.82
C HIS A 132 -20.83 -8.45 -1.97
N SER A 133 -20.28 -7.23 -1.97
CA SER A 133 -19.05 -6.94 -1.23
C SER A 133 -19.28 -7.01 0.28
N VAL A 134 -18.33 -7.60 0.99
CA VAL A 134 -18.28 -7.53 2.46
C VAL A 134 -17.34 -6.41 2.85
N TRP A 135 -17.66 -5.72 3.93
CA TRP A 135 -16.79 -4.70 4.48
C TRP A 135 -15.42 -5.31 4.81
N THR A 136 -14.37 -4.78 4.21
CA THR A 136 -12.98 -5.12 4.52
C THR A 136 -12.25 -3.85 4.93
N GLN A 137 -11.15 -3.99 5.65
CA GLN A 137 -10.31 -2.85 6.07
C GLN A 137 -9.51 -2.22 4.92
N SER A 138 -10.00 -2.30 3.68
CA SER A 138 -9.39 -1.66 2.51
C SER A 138 -9.75 -0.18 2.49
N THR A 139 -8.98 0.62 3.21
CA THR A 139 -9.14 2.08 3.27
C THR A 139 -8.16 2.73 2.30
N ILE A 140 -8.61 3.74 1.56
CA ILE A 140 -7.74 4.55 0.67
C ILE A 140 -6.57 5.12 1.49
N GLY A 141 -5.35 5.03 0.92
CA GLY A 141 -4.10 5.43 1.57
C GLY A 141 -3.47 4.36 2.47
N LYS A 142 -4.20 3.28 2.78
CA LYS A 142 -3.65 2.22 3.63
C LYS A 142 -2.48 1.51 2.95
N ARG A 143 -1.39 1.37 3.69
CA ARG A 143 -0.21 0.59 3.29
C ARG A 143 -0.45 -0.91 3.53
N ILE A 144 0.00 -1.72 2.59
CA ILE A 144 -0.13 -3.19 2.64
C ILE A 144 1.14 -3.87 2.17
N PRO A 145 1.48 -5.05 2.72
CA PRO A 145 2.57 -5.85 2.20
C PRO A 145 2.21 -6.41 0.81
N LEU A 146 3.09 -6.19 -0.17
CA LEU A 146 2.85 -6.65 -1.54
C LEU A 146 2.76 -8.18 -1.64
N HIS A 147 3.57 -8.92 -0.89
CA HIS A 147 3.64 -10.38 -0.96
C HIS A 147 2.37 -11.09 -0.48
N ALA A 148 1.57 -10.45 0.37
CA ALA A 148 0.40 -11.06 0.99
C ALA A 148 -0.93 -10.72 0.29
N THR A 149 -0.92 -9.93 -0.79
CA THR A 149 -2.14 -9.54 -1.52
C THR A 149 -2.10 -9.97 -2.97
N ALA A 150 -3.27 -10.21 -3.59
CA ALA A 150 -3.34 -10.58 -5.01
C ALA A 150 -2.79 -9.46 -5.90
N GLY A 151 -3.29 -8.22 -5.74
CA GLY A 151 -2.77 -7.07 -6.50
C GLY A 151 -1.31 -6.79 -6.21
N GLY A 152 -0.85 -6.94 -4.96
CA GLY A 152 0.56 -6.79 -4.61
C GLY A 152 1.46 -7.83 -5.28
N LYS A 153 1.07 -9.11 -5.30
CA LYS A 153 1.83 -10.16 -6.01
C LYS A 153 1.80 -9.95 -7.54
N ALA A 154 0.72 -9.41 -8.09
CA ALA A 154 0.65 -9.02 -9.49
C ALA A 154 1.66 -7.89 -9.80
N ILE A 155 1.75 -6.87 -8.95
CA ILE A 155 2.77 -5.82 -9.05
C ILE A 155 4.18 -6.42 -8.95
N LEU A 156 4.45 -7.25 -7.92
CA LEU A 156 5.75 -7.89 -7.73
C LEU A 156 6.20 -8.70 -8.95
N ALA A 157 5.27 -9.39 -9.61
CA ALA A 157 5.57 -10.15 -10.82
C ALA A 157 6.05 -9.28 -11.99
N SER A 158 5.66 -8.00 -12.02
CA SER A 158 6.02 -7.03 -13.06
C SER A 158 7.23 -6.14 -12.69
N LEU A 159 7.72 -6.23 -11.44
CA LEU A 159 8.90 -5.49 -11.00
C LEU A 159 10.21 -6.20 -11.42
N SER A 160 11.31 -5.43 -11.47
CA SER A 160 12.65 -5.98 -11.65
C SER A 160 13.04 -6.89 -10.47
N ASP A 161 13.88 -7.89 -10.75
CA ASP A 161 14.33 -8.84 -9.72
C ASP A 161 15.08 -8.14 -8.57
N ASP A 162 15.80 -7.05 -8.83
CA ASP A 162 16.48 -6.24 -7.81
C ASP A 162 15.45 -5.58 -6.87
N LYS A 163 14.35 -5.05 -7.42
CA LYS A 163 13.30 -4.44 -6.60
C LYS A 163 12.54 -5.48 -5.78
N VAL A 164 12.29 -6.65 -6.38
CA VAL A 164 11.71 -7.81 -5.68
C VAL A 164 12.64 -8.27 -4.54
N ALA A 165 13.95 -8.34 -4.77
CA ALA A 165 14.91 -8.71 -3.73
C ALA A 165 14.86 -7.74 -2.56
N ARG A 166 14.86 -6.42 -2.80
CA ARG A 166 14.75 -5.39 -1.77
C ARG A 166 13.47 -5.50 -0.95
N ILE A 167 12.34 -5.87 -1.57
CA ILE A 167 11.07 -6.09 -0.87
C ILE A 167 11.14 -7.34 0.01
N ILE A 168 11.75 -8.41 -0.48
CA ILE A 168 11.96 -9.65 0.29
C ILE A 168 12.89 -9.40 1.48
N ASP A 169 13.93 -8.60 1.31
CA ASP A 169 14.91 -8.27 2.36
C ASP A 169 14.31 -7.45 3.51
N GLN A 170 13.20 -6.72 3.27
CA GLN A 170 12.43 -6.08 4.35
C GLN A 170 11.69 -7.08 5.24
N GLY A 171 11.61 -8.34 4.81
CA GLY A 171 10.89 -9.41 5.48
C GLY A 171 9.50 -9.66 4.90
N LEU A 172 9.12 -10.94 4.90
CA LEU A 172 7.80 -11.39 4.46
C LEU A 172 6.93 -11.64 5.70
N GLU A 173 6.31 -10.58 6.21
CA GLU A 173 5.52 -10.63 7.43
C GLU A 173 4.33 -11.59 7.30
N ARG A 174 4.17 -12.46 8.29
CA ARG A 174 3.04 -13.39 8.35
C ARG A 174 1.76 -12.67 8.81
N LYS A 175 0.74 -12.66 7.97
CA LYS A 175 -0.59 -12.11 8.30
C LYS A 175 -1.58 -13.20 8.71
N THR A 176 -1.47 -14.37 8.09
CA THR A 176 -2.29 -15.57 8.38
C THR A 176 -1.43 -16.82 8.34
N SER A 177 -2.00 -17.98 8.61
CA SER A 177 -1.32 -19.27 8.42
C SER A 177 -0.99 -19.57 6.95
N SER A 178 -1.74 -18.97 6.00
CA SER A 178 -1.59 -19.16 4.56
C SER A 178 -0.61 -18.17 3.92
N THR A 179 -0.14 -17.16 4.64
CA THR A 179 0.80 -16.15 4.11
C THR A 179 2.11 -16.79 3.68
N ILE A 180 2.56 -16.45 2.47
CA ILE A 180 3.89 -16.86 1.97
C ILE A 180 4.95 -16.07 2.71
N THR A 181 5.82 -16.78 3.42
CA THR A 181 6.95 -16.21 4.18
C THR A 181 8.31 -16.69 3.68
N SER A 182 8.33 -17.53 2.64
CA SER A 182 9.56 -18.04 2.01
C SER A 182 9.87 -17.27 0.73
N ALA A 183 11.09 -16.74 0.61
CA ALA A 183 11.56 -16.05 -0.59
C ALA A 183 11.53 -16.94 -1.85
N SER A 184 11.90 -18.22 -1.72
CA SER A 184 11.88 -19.17 -2.86
C SER A 184 10.45 -19.41 -3.33
N THR A 185 9.53 -19.71 -2.42
CA THR A 185 8.12 -19.93 -2.74
C THR A 185 7.48 -18.69 -3.36
N LEU A 186 7.80 -17.49 -2.88
CA LEU A 186 7.32 -16.25 -3.49
C LEU A 186 7.85 -16.12 -4.93
N ARG A 187 9.15 -16.33 -5.17
CA ARG A 187 9.73 -16.25 -6.52
C ARG A 187 9.11 -17.24 -7.51
N GLU A 188 8.84 -18.49 -7.08
CA GLU A 188 8.14 -19.49 -7.88
C GLU A 188 6.73 -19.04 -8.25
N GLN A 189 6.00 -18.46 -7.29
CA GLN A 189 4.68 -17.90 -7.56
C GLN A 189 4.75 -16.71 -8.52
N LEU A 190 5.73 -15.81 -8.38
CA LEU A 190 5.87 -14.67 -9.28
C LEU A 190 6.14 -15.11 -10.73
N THR A 191 6.91 -16.18 -10.95
CA THR A 191 7.07 -16.78 -12.28
C THR A 191 5.74 -17.25 -12.85
N THR A 192 4.96 -18.01 -12.07
CA THR A 192 3.64 -18.47 -12.50
C THR A 192 2.68 -17.29 -12.78
N ILE A 193 2.77 -16.20 -12.02
CA ILE A 193 1.94 -15.01 -12.23
C ILE A 193 2.33 -14.29 -13.51
N ARG A 194 3.61 -14.16 -13.82
CA ARG A 194 4.11 -13.61 -15.10
C ARG A 194 3.55 -14.36 -16.30
N ASP A 195 3.57 -15.70 -16.26
CA ASP A 195 3.12 -16.55 -17.35
C ASP A 195 1.60 -16.47 -17.59
N ARG A 196 0.79 -16.34 -16.55
CA ARG A 196 -0.68 -16.33 -16.67
C ARG A 196 -1.31 -14.94 -16.65
N GLY A 197 -0.58 -13.87 -16.26
CA GLY A 197 -1.04 -12.49 -16.23
C GLY A 197 -1.84 -12.07 -14.99
N TYR A 198 -2.05 -12.94 -14.00
CA TYR A 198 -2.78 -12.59 -12.77
C TYR A 198 -2.33 -13.40 -11.56
N ALA A 199 -2.62 -12.89 -10.37
CA ALA A 199 -2.28 -13.49 -9.10
C ALA A 199 -3.54 -13.90 -8.32
N PHE A 200 -3.46 -15.02 -7.61
CA PHE A 200 -4.44 -15.38 -6.59
C PHE A 200 -3.93 -15.00 -5.20
N ASN A 201 -4.84 -14.63 -4.31
CA ASN A 201 -4.66 -14.63 -2.87
C ASN A 201 -5.68 -15.63 -2.29
N ARG A 202 -5.17 -16.60 -1.54
CA ARG A 202 -5.97 -17.66 -0.90
C ARG A 202 -5.85 -17.51 0.60
N GLU A 203 -6.58 -16.53 1.16
CA GLU A 203 -6.57 -16.24 2.60
C GLU A 203 -5.20 -15.81 3.15
N GLU A 204 -4.30 -15.31 2.30
CA GLU A 204 -2.92 -14.96 2.68
C GLU A 204 -2.83 -13.64 3.47
N GLN A 205 -3.71 -12.67 3.18
CA GLN A 205 -3.79 -11.37 3.85
C GLN A 205 -4.76 -11.37 5.03
N ILE A 206 -5.95 -11.93 4.79
CA ILE A 206 -7.06 -12.00 5.74
C ILE A 206 -7.67 -13.39 5.65
N GLN A 207 -7.77 -14.07 6.79
CA GLN A 207 -8.41 -15.39 6.84
C GLN A 207 -9.88 -15.28 6.42
N GLY A 208 -10.36 -16.22 5.60
CA GLY A 208 -11.70 -16.22 5.05
C GLY A 208 -11.92 -15.29 3.85
N VAL A 209 -10.85 -14.66 3.31
CA VAL A 209 -10.93 -13.77 2.14
C VAL A 209 -10.02 -14.28 1.02
N ASN A 210 -10.61 -14.51 -0.15
CA ASN A 210 -9.90 -14.78 -1.40
C ASN A 210 -9.88 -13.53 -2.28
N ALA A 211 -8.86 -13.41 -3.13
CA ALA A 211 -8.74 -12.33 -4.10
C ALA A 211 -8.01 -12.78 -5.38
N VAL A 212 -8.31 -12.09 -6.47
CA VAL A 212 -7.58 -12.16 -7.74
C VAL A 212 -7.06 -10.76 -8.06
N GLY A 213 -5.84 -10.63 -8.60
CA GLY A 213 -5.25 -9.35 -8.97
C GLY A 213 -4.48 -9.45 -10.28
N ALA A 214 -4.57 -8.42 -11.13
CA ALA A 214 -3.83 -8.31 -12.38
C ALA A 214 -3.02 -7.02 -12.40
N PRO A 215 -1.76 -7.05 -12.89
CA PRO A 215 -0.95 -5.86 -13.00
C PRO A 215 -1.50 -4.97 -14.11
N VAL A 216 -1.28 -3.66 -13.98
CA VAL A 216 -1.47 -2.66 -15.01
C VAL A 216 -0.10 -2.14 -15.41
N THR A 217 0.22 -2.22 -16.69
CA THR A 217 1.49 -1.75 -17.25
C THR A 217 1.27 -0.62 -18.26
N ASP A 218 2.27 0.22 -18.45
CA ASP A 218 2.27 1.21 -19.53
C ASP A 218 2.90 0.63 -20.81
N ASN A 219 2.98 1.45 -21.87
CA ASN A 219 3.54 1.10 -23.16
C ASN A 219 5.02 0.70 -23.12
N SER A 220 5.75 1.07 -22.08
CA SER A 220 7.14 0.69 -21.87
C SER A 220 7.26 -0.66 -21.14
N GLY A 221 6.15 -1.22 -20.66
CA GLY A 221 6.10 -2.38 -19.80
C GLY A 221 6.37 -2.06 -18.32
N GLU A 222 6.43 -0.77 -17.94
CA GLU A 222 6.57 -0.39 -16.54
C GLU A 222 5.24 -0.56 -15.82
N VAL A 223 5.26 -1.17 -14.62
CA VAL A 223 4.06 -1.38 -13.82
C VAL A 223 3.60 -0.07 -13.20
N ILE A 224 2.36 0.31 -13.48
CA ILE A 224 1.68 1.47 -12.92
C ILE A 224 1.01 1.12 -11.58
N GLY A 225 0.44 -0.09 -11.51
CA GLY A 225 -0.30 -0.58 -10.36
C GLY A 225 -0.92 -1.94 -10.62
N ALA A 226 -1.99 -2.27 -9.91
CA ALA A 226 -2.77 -3.49 -10.15
C ALA A 226 -4.24 -3.26 -9.77
N PHE A 227 -5.15 -3.80 -10.56
CA PHE A 227 -6.52 -4.04 -10.11
C PHE A 227 -6.62 -5.34 -9.33
N SER A 228 -7.54 -5.39 -8.39
CA SER A 228 -7.83 -6.62 -7.64
C SER A 228 -9.29 -6.69 -7.24
N VAL A 229 -9.85 -7.88 -7.28
CA VAL A 229 -11.19 -8.20 -6.74
C VAL A 229 -11.05 -9.13 -5.56
N SER A 230 -11.84 -8.90 -4.51
CA SER A 230 -11.78 -9.68 -3.28
C SER A 230 -13.17 -9.93 -2.69
N GLY A 231 -13.30 -11.01 -1.96
CA GLY A 231 -14.53 -11.35 -1.25
C GLY A 231 -14.36 -12.58 -0.35
N PRO A 232 -15.42 -12.97 0.38
CA PRO A 232 -15.40 -14.13 1.26
C PRO A 232 -15.02 -15.41 0.51
N SER A 233 -14.12 -16.21 1.09
CA SER A 233 -13.62 -17.45 0.45
C SER A 233 -14.72 -18.48 0.21
N ASN A 234 -15.80 -18.47 0.99
CA ASN A 234 -16.98 -19.33 0.76
C ASN A 234 -17.83 -18.90 -0.45
N ARG A 235 -17.68 -17.69 -0.97
CA ARG A 235 -18.32 -17.20 -2.20
C ARG A 235 -17.36 -17.17 -3.38
N LEU A 236 -16.09 -16.87 -3.12
CA LEU A 236 -15.03 -16.87 -4.11
C LEU A 236 -14.27 -18.19 -4.06
N ASN A 237 -14.88 -19.22 -4.69
CA ASN A 237 -14.32 -20.57 -4.81
C ASN A 237 -14.71 -21.20 -6.15
N GLY A 238 -14.23 -22.42 -6.41
CA GLY A 238 -14.53 -23.17 -7.64
C GLY A 238 -14.27 -22.38 -8.91
N ASP A 239 -15.09 -22.58 -9.93
CA ASP A 239 -14.93 -21.96 -11.26
C ASP A 239 -15.05 -20.44 -11.22
N ARG A 240 -15.90 -19.90 -10.33
CA ARG A 240 -16.01 -18.46 -10.15
C ARG A 240 -14.66 -17.82 -9.78
N PHE A 241 -13.93 -18.44 -8.87
CA PHE A 241 -12.63 -17.94 -8.41
C PHE A 241 -11.51 -18.23 -9.39
N THR A 242 -11.50 -19.41 -10.01
CA THR A 242 -10.35 -19.86 -10.81
C THR A 242 -10.43 -19.52 -12.29
N SER A 243 -11.64 -19.16 -12.80
CA SER A 243 -11.87 -18.88 -14.22
C SER A 243 -12.67 -17.59 -14.46
N GLU A 244 -13.86 -17.43 -13.88
CA GLU A 244 -14.76 -16.30 -14.17
C GLU A 244 -14.14 -14.94 -13.73
N LEU A 245 -13.75 -14.82 -12.46
CA LEU A 245 -13.18 -13.58 -11.95
C LEU A 245 -11.86 -13.17 -12.64
N PRO A 246 -10.92 -14.08 -12.92
CA PRO A 246 -9.75 -13.73 -13.73
C PRO A 246 -10.11 -13.18 -15.12
N GLN A 247 -11.13 -13.71 -15.80
CA GLN A 247 -11.54 -13.22 -17.11
C GLN A 247 -12.12 -11.81 -17.05
N ILE A 248 -13.02 -11.54 -16.10
CA ILE A 248 -13.56 -10.18 -15.86
C ILE A 248 -12.44 -9.20 -15.55
N LEU A 249 -11.55 -9.57 -14.60
CA LEU A 249 -10.44 -8.73 -14.18
C LEU A 249 -9.49 -8.40 -15.34
N LEU A 250 -9.08 -9.40 -16.13
CA LEU A 250 -8.20 -9.19 -17.27
C LEU A 250 -8.87 -8.35 -18.37
N GLY A 251 -10.17 -8.54 -18.62
CA GLY A 251 -10.93 -7.73 -19.58
C GLY A 251 -10.87 -6.24 -19.24
N ILE A 252 -11.21 -5.89 -18.01
CA ILE A 252 -11.18 -4.50 -17.53
C ILE A 252 -9.75 -3.95 -17.45
N THR A 253 -8.79 -4.76 -17.01
CA THR A 253 -7.39 -4.35 -16.94
C THR A 253 -6.84 -4.03 -18.34
N ASN A 254 -7.08 -4.86 -19.34
CA ASN A 254 -6.65 -4.66 -20.72
C ASN A 254 -7.31 -3.42 -21.35
N GLU A 255 -8.60 -3.18 -21.06
CA GLU A 255 -9.30 -1.98 -21.53
C GLU A 255 -8.68 -0.71 -20.93
N TYR A 256 -8.35 -0.75 -19.64
CA TYR A 256 -7.67 0.36 -18.98
C TYR A 256 -6.27 0.61 -19.55
N GLU A 257 -5.46 -0.44 -19.77
CA GLU A 257 -4.14 -0.32 -20.40
C GLU A 257 -4.23 0.28 -21.81
N LEU A 258 -5.24 -0.10 -22.60
CA LEU A 258 -5.49 0.49 -23.91
C LEU A 258 -5.83 1.98 -23.80
N ARG A 259 -6.68 2.38 -22.85
CA ARG A 259 -7.03 3.79 -22.64
C ARG A 259 -5.82 4.64 -22.27
N ILE A 260 -4.98 4.19 -21.33
CA ILE A 260 -3.80 4.96 -20.90
C ILE A 260 -2.71 5.03 -21.99
N THR A 261 -2.72 4.07 -22.89
CA THR A 261 -1.86 4.03 -24.08
C THR A 261 -2.23 5.11 -25.10
N LEU A 262 -3.54 5.41 -25.23
CA LEU A 262 -4.08 6.32 -26.24
C LEU A 262 -4.25 7.76 -25.72
N SER A 263 -4.04 8.01 -24.42
CA SER A 263 -4.19 9.33 -23.78
C SER A 263 -2.86 10.05 -23.58
#